data_2d1fb67b6aae65f86cd6f07144720f81
#
_entry.id   2d1fb67b6aae65f86cd6f07144720f81
#
_cell.length_a   1.000
_cell.length_b   1.000
_cell.length_c   1.000
_cell.angle_alpha   90.00
_cell.angle_beta   90.00
_cell.angle_gamma   90.00
#
_symmetry.space_group_name_H-M   'P 1'
#
loop_
_entity.id
_entity.type
_entity.pdbx_description
1 polymer ?
#
loop_
_entity_poly.entity_id
_entity_poly.type
_entity_poly.pdbx_seq_one_letter_code
_entity_poly.pdbx_strand_id
1 'polypeptide(L)'
;NEADVDALAERFFAEYNLKCKEQKESAPETADDYLDLAEQVTSKKKSVEYLHKALELEPDNLDARLQLILRTAEQPDERRLALQELLDAADKQMEKSGAFKEYAGEFWTAFETRPYMRVRYTYFDVLISCGMMRRAIDEGQRLLELCENDNLGVRYQLMHLYAYMEDEMHALALHKQFDSYEETQMLSLIHI
;
A
#
# COMPACT_ATOMS: atom_id res chain seq x y z
N ASN A 1 -8.70 38.79 14.82
CA ASN A 1 -9.09 39.52 13.62
C ASN A 1 -8.74 38.67 12.41
N GLU A 2 -9.64 38.62 11.40
CA GLU A 2 -9.47 37.74 10.20
C GLU A 2 -8.14 38.04 9.48
N ALA A 3 -7.75 39.32 9.40
CA ALA A 3 -6.47 39.77 8.82
C ALA A 3 -5.23 39.24 9.58
N ASP A 4 -5.32 38.95 10.87
CA ASP A 4 -4.23 38.41 11.67
C ASP A 4 -4.05 36.90 11.44
N VAL A 5 -5.14 36.20 11.13
CA VAL A 5 -5.14 34.76 10.81
C VAL A 5 -4.54 34.54 9.41
N ASP A 6 -4.92 35.39 8.44
CA ASP A 6 -4.38 35.33 7.07
C ASP A 6 -2.87 35.61 7.06
N ALA A 7 -2.41 36.63 7.81
CA ALA A 7 -0.99 36.93 7.92
C ALA A 7 -0.18 35.84 8.61
N LEU A 8 -0.79 35.11 9.58
CA LEU A 8 -0.17 33.95 10.23
C LEU A 8 -0.07 32.76 9.28
N ALA A 9 -1.12 32.51 8.50
CA ALA A 9 -1.15 31.46 7.49
C ALA A 9 -0.10 31.69 6.40
N GLU A 10 -0.01 32.93 5.87
CA GLU A 10 1.01 33.30 4.88
C GLU A 10 2.44 33.09 5.39
N ARG A 11 2.72 33.47 6.64
CA ARG A 11 4.02 33.22 7.28
C ARG A 11 4.30 31.73 7.41
N PHE A 12 3.34 30.94 7.87
CA PHE A 12 3.49 29.50 8.01
C PHE A 12 3.78 28.82 6.65
N PHE A 13 3.03 29.18 5.60
CA PHE A 13 3.28 28.66 4.26
C PHE A 13 4.63 29.11 3.69
N ALA A 14 5.06 30.34 3.96
CA ALA A 14 6.37 30.82 3.53
C ALA A 14 7.53 30.06 4.22
N GLU A 15 7.44 29.87 5.54
CA GLU A 15 8.41 29.10 6.30
C GLU A 15 8.42 27.60 5.90
N TYR A 16 7.24 27.01 5.68
CA TYR A 16 7.10 25.64 5.20
C TYR A 16 7.73 25.46 3.81
N ASN A 17 7.43 26.36 2.88
CA ASN A 17 8.00 26.33 1.53
C ASN A 17 9.53 26.55 1.53
N LEU A 18 10.06 27.36 2.45
CA LEU A 18 11.49 27.56 2.61
C LEU A 18 12.16 26.28 3.10
N LYS A 19 11.61 25.63 4.15
CA LYS A 19 12.11 24.35 4.66
C LYS A 19 12.04 23.24 3.62
N CYS A 20 10.97 23.18 2.83
CA CYS A 20 10.86 22.21 1.73
C CYS A 20 11.91 22.46 0.61
N LYS A 21 12.31 23.71 0.37
CA LYS A 21 13.38 24.02 -0.58
C LYS A 21 14.76 23.64 -0.02
N GLU A 22 15.03 23.94 1.24
CA GLU A 22 16.27 23.57 1.92
C GLU A 22 16.45 22.05 2.00
N GLN A 23 15.37 21.30 2.27
CA GLN A 23 15.38 19.82 2.23
C GLN A 23 15.65 19.25 0.83
N LYS A 24 15.14 19.90 -0.23
CA LYS A 24 15.41 19.49 -1.63
C LYS A 24 16.85 19.78 -2.09
N GLU A 25 17.53 20.72 -1.45
CA GLU A 25 18.91 21.10 -1.77
C GLU A 25 19.94 20.31 -0.94
N SER A 26 19.53 19.60 0.13
CA SER A 26 20.42 18.73 0.89
C SER A 26 20.69 17.42 0.12
N ALA A 27 21.91 16.91 0.22
CA ALA A 27 22.22 15.60 -0.31
C ALA A 27 21.38 14.53 0.42
N PRO A 28 20.90 13.48 -0.26
CA PRO A 28 20.11 12.43 0.36
C PRO A 28 20.96 11.67 1.38
N GLU A 29 20.44 11.53 2.60
CA GLU A 29 21.15 10.89 3.74
C GLU A 29 20.40 9.66 4.25
N THR A 30 19.09 9.58 4.02
CA THR A 30 18.22 8.50 4.51
C THR A 30 17.70 7.60 3.38
N ALA A 31 17.21 6.42 3.73
CA ALA A 31 16.55 5.53 2.79
C ALA A 31 15.30 6.19 2.18
N ASP A 32 14.55 6.94 2.97
CA ASP A 32 13.35 7.67 2.51
C ASP A 32 13.70 8.76 1.50
N ASP A 33 14.81 9.49 1.68
CA ASP A 33 15.27 10.49 0.70
C ASP A 33 15.55 9.84 -0.66
N TYR A 34 16.14 8.65 -0.67
CA TYR A 34 16.39 7.90 -1.90
C TYR A 34 15.13 7.31 -2.50
N LEU A 35 14.13 6.92 -1.69
CA LEU A 35 12.81 6.52 -2.16
C LEU A 35 12.12 7.68 -2.89
N ASP A 36 12.10 8.86 -2.28
CA ASP A 36 11.54 10.07 -2.88
C ASP A 36 12.20 10.42 -4.21
N LEU A 37 13.54 10.34 -4.27
CA LEU A 37 14.29 10.54 -5.50
C LEU A 37 13.96 9.48 -6.56
N ALA A 38 13.79 8.21 -6.16
CA ALA A 38 13.42 7.13 -7.07
C ALA A 38 12.03 7.33 -7.69
N GLU A 39 11.10 7.97 -6.98
CA GLU A 39 9.76 8.31 -7.47
C GLU A 39 9.76 9.53 -8.41
N GLN A 40 10.60 10.53 -8.12
CA GLN A 40 10.64 11.79 -8.87
C GLN A 40 11.33 11.66 -10.24
N VAL A 41 12.21 10.66 -10.41
CA VAL A 41 12.93 10.52 -11.67
C VAL A 41 12.14 9.71 -12.70
N THR A 42 12.10 10.19 -13.94
CA THR A 42 11.45 9.49 -15.05
C THR A 42 12.27 8.32 -15.61
N SER A 43 13.59 8.32 -15.38
CA SER A 43 14.49 7.29 -15.88
C SER A 43 14.43 6.02 -15.01
N LYS A 44 13.93 4.91 -15.56
CA LYS A 44 13.93 3.59 -14.90
C LYS A 44 15.30 3.22 -14.31
N LYS A 45 16.39 3.46 -15.07
CA LYS A 45 17.76 3.15 -14.63
C LYS A 45 18.16 3.96 -13.40
N LYS A 46 17.88 5.27 -13.38
CA LYS A 46 18.20 6.12 -12.22
C LYS A 46 17.34 5.76 -11.02
N SER A 47 16.04 5.48 -11.24
CA SER A 47 15.15 5.05 -10.17
C SER A 47 15.66 3.78 -9.49
N VAL A 48 16.06 2.77 -10.27
CA VAL A 48 16.64 1.52 -9.75
C VAL A 48 17.95 1.78 -9.00
N GLU A 49 18.81 2.71 -9.48
CA GLU A 49 20.05 3.09 -8.77
C GLU A 49 19.73 3.70 -7.38
N TYR A 50 18.76 4.58 -7.28
CA TYR A 50 18.34 5.17 -6.00
C TYR A 50 17.74 4.13 -5.05
N LEU A 51 16.92 3.19 -5.58
CA LEU A 51 16.38 2.10 -4.76
C LEU A 51 17.47 1.18 -4.19
N HIS A 52 18.54 0.93 -4.96
CA HIS A 52 19.69 0.19 -4.42
C HIS A 52 20.39 0.95 -3.32
N LYS A 53 20.55 2.29 -3.43
CA LYS A 53 21.13 3.11 -2.35
C LYS A 53 20.24 3.13 -1.11
N ALA A 54 18.92 3.19 -1.27
CA ALA A 54 17.99 3.04 -0.14
C ALA A 54 18.20 1.69 0.59
N LEU A 55 18.35 0.61 -0.17
CA LEU A 55 18.56 -0.75 0.37
C LEU A 55 19.98 -0.97 0.94
N GLU A 56 20.98 -0.19 0.53
CA GLU A 56 22.30 -0.17 1.17
C GLU A 56 22.22 0.42 2.58
N LEU A 57 21.37 1.44 2.79
CA LEU A 57 21.12 2.05 4.09
C LEU A 57 20.20 1.19 4.96
N GLU A 58 19.11 0.71 4.38
CA GLU A 58 18.07 -0.08 5.05
C GLU A 58 17.74 -1.33 4.24
N PRO A 59 18.46 -2.45 4.42
CA PRO A 59 18.25 -3.68 3.64
C PRO A 59 16.84 -4.28 3.76
N ASP A 60 16.17 -4.05 4.89
CA ASP A 60 14.83 -4.58 5.19
C ASP A 60 13.71 -3.57 4.88
N ASN A 61 13.99 -2.44 4.22
CA ASN A 61 13.00 -1.45 3.83
C ASN A 61 12.03 -2.05 2.80
N LEU A 62 10.78 -2.29 3.24
CA LEU A 62 9.76 -2.97 2.44
C LEU A 62 9.34 -2.14 1.22
N ASP A 63 9.26 -0.82 1.33
CA ASP A 63 8.87 0.05 0.22
C ASP A 63 9.95 0.09 -0.87
N ALA A 64 11.23 0.16 -0.49
CA ALA A 64 12.33 0.11 -1.43
C ALA A 64 12.38 -1.23 -2.18
N ARG A 65 12.18 -2.35 -1.47
CA ARG A 65 12.11 -3.70 -2.07
C ARG A 65 10.91 -3.85 -2.99
N LEU A 66 9.74 -3.39 -2.56
CA LEU A 66 8.52 -3.38 -3.35
C LEU A 66 8.71 -2.59 -4.66
N GLN A 67 9.19 -1.37 -4.56
CA GLN A 67 9.42 -0.50 -5.70
C GLN A 67 10.45 -1.08 -6.67
N LEU A 68 11.50 -1.72 -6.15
CA LEU A 68 12.52 -2.38 -6.97
C LEU A 68 11.90 -3.53 -7.78
N ILE A 69 11.07 -4.39 -7.16
CA ILE A 69 10.36 -5.47 -7.84
C ILE A 69 9.47 -4.91 -8.95
N LEU A 70 8.66 -3.87 -8.65
CA LEU A 70 7.76 -3.27 -9.63
C LEU A 70 8.48 -2.67 -10.84
N ARG A 71 9.73 -2.23 -10.67
CA ARG A 71 10.55 -1.66 -11.74
C ARG A 71 11.38 -2.69 -12.49
N THR A 72 11.72 -3.82 -11.90
CA THR A 72 12.63 -4.81 -12.50
C THR A 72 11.92 -6.03 -13.05
N ALA A 73 10.92 -6.56 -12.36
CA ALA A 73 10.15 -7.72 -12.81
C ALA A 73 9.17 -7.31 -13.92
N GLU A 74 9.51 -7.70 -15.17
CA GLU A 74 8.74 -7.31 -16.35
C GLU A 74 7.56 -8.25 -16.61
N GLN A 75 7.76 -9.54 -16.34
CA GLN A 75 6.73 -10.54 -16.56
C GLN A 75 5.81 -10.70 -15.35
N PRO A 76 4.48 -10.88 -15.54
CA PRO A 76 3.53 -11.03 -14.43
C PRO A 76 3.89 -12.15 -13.46
N ASP A 77 4.30 -13.31 -13.94
CA ASP A 77 4.69 -14.44 -13.09
C ASP A 77 5.98 -14.19 -12.30
N GLU A 78 6.97 -13.54 -12.90
CA GLU A 78 8.20 -13.11 -12.23
C GLU A 78 7.85 -12.14 -11.08
N ARG A 79 7.04 -11.14 -11.37
CA ARG A 79 6.58 -10.16 -10.37
C ARG A 79 5.83 -10.82 -9.23
N ARG A 80 4.92 -11.76 -9.56
CA ARG A 80 4.15 -12.53 -8.57
C ARG A 80 5.06 -13.32 -7.64
N LEU A 81 6.06 -14.03 -8.17
CA LEU A 81 6.99 -14.83 -7.38
C LEU A 81 7.84 -13.93 -6.48
N ALA A 82 8.40 -12.85 -7.01
CA ALA A 82 9.21 -11.91 -6.24
C ALA A 82 8.39 -11.23 -5.12
N LEU A 83 7.14 -10.89 -5.39
CA LEU A 83 6.25 -10.32 -4.36
C LEU A 83 5.87 -11.34 -3.30
N GLN A 84 5.68 -12.61 -3.66
CA GLN A 84 5.43 -13.67 -2.69
C GLN A 84 6.62 -13.85 -1.74
N GLU A 85 7.84 -13.91 -2.28
CA GLU A 85 9.06 -14.00 -1.47
C GLU A 85 9.22 -12.77 -0.54
N LEU A 86 8.93 -11.57 -1.05
CA LEU A 86 8.95 -10.35 -0.25
C LEU A 86 7.91 -10.42 0.87
N LEU A 87 6.69 -10.86 0.57
CA LEU A 87 5.61 -10.99 1.54
C LEU A 87 5.93 -12.03 2.62
N ASP A 88 6.49 -13.19 2.24
CA ASP A 88 6.94 -14.22 3.20
C ASP A 88 8.03 -13.70 4.16
N ALA A 89 8.90 -12.82 3.68
CA ALA A 89 9.90 -12.16 4.51
C ALA A 89 9.27 -11.09 5.42
N ALA A 90 8.33 -10.32 4.89
CA ALA A 90 7.60 -9.29 5.62
C ALA A 90 6.71 -9.89 6.72
N ASP A 91 6.05 -11.03 6.47
CA ASP A 91 5.27 -11.76 7.47
C ASP A 91 6.14 -12.15 8.67
N LYS A 92 7.33 -12.69 8.44
CA LYS A 92 8.30 -13.02 9.50
C LYS A 92 8.75 -11.78 10.27
N GLN A 93 8.90 -10.64 9.61
CA GLN A 93 9.26 -9.38 10.26
C GLN A 93 8.13 -8.90 11.17
N MET A 94 6.88 -8.94 10.71
CA MET A 94 5.69 -8.56 11.49
C MET A 94 5.46 -9.52 12.68
N GLU A 95 5.69 -10.82 12.49
CA GLU A 95 5.64 -11.82 13.56
C GLU A 95 6.70 -11.55 14.64
N LYS A 96 7.95 -11.33 14.22
CA LYS A 96 9.08 -11.07 15.13
C LYS A 96 8.91 -9.78 15.92
N SER A 97 8.35 -8.73 15.33
CA SER A 97 8.06 -7.45 16.01
C SER A 97 6.85 -7.55 16.95
N GLY A 98 5.99 -8.55 16.80
CA GLY A 98 4.72 -8.65 17.52
C GLY A 98 3.60 -7.78 16.94
N ALA A 99 3.81 -7.17 15.77
CA ALA A 99 2.89 -6.22 15.15
C ALA A 99 1.50 -6.81 14.90
N PHE A 100 1.39 -8.10 14.54
CA PHE A 100 0.09 -8.76 14.35
C PHE A 100 -0.80 -8.73 15.59
N LYS A 101 -0.21 -8.71 16.78
CA LYS A 101 -0.95 -8.63 18.04
C LYS A 101 -1.18 -7.17 18.45
N GLU A 102 -0.18 -6.34 18.26
CA GLU A 102 -0.20 -4.93 18.69
C GLU A 102 -1.19 -4.09 17.86
N TYR A 103 -1.20 -4.30 16.53
CA TYR A 103 -2.01 -3.52 15.59
C TYR A 103 -3.16 -4.33 14.96
N ALA A 104 -3.69 -5.34 15.67
CA ALA A 104 -4.76 -6.20 15.16
C ALA A 104 -5.97 -5.37 14.69
N GLY A 105 -6.37 -5.53 13.42
CA GLY A 105 -7.45 -4.79 12.78
C GLY A 105 -7.11 -3.35 12.35
N GLU A 106 -5.94 -2.81 12.72
CA GLU A 106 -5.56 -1.41 12.53
C GLU A 106 -4.24 -1.21 11.76
N PHE A 107 -3.82 -2.18 10.98
CA PHE A 107 -2.52 -2.17 10.27
C PHE A 107 -2.31 -0.96 9.34
N TRP A 108 -3.36 -0.35 8.82
CA TRP A 108 -3.24 0.86 8.02
C TRP A 108 -3.13 2.12 8.86
N THR A 109 -3.66 2.12 10.08
CA THR A 109 -3.63 3.27 10.99
C THR A 109 -2.22 3.52 11.52
N ALA A 110 -1.49 2.46 11.86
CA ALA A 110 -0.10 2.53 12.31
C ALA A 110 0.84 2.78 11.12
N PHE A 111 1.72 3.79 11.24
CA PHE A 111 2.67 4.13 10.17
C PHE A 111 3.66 3.02 9.90
N GLU A 112 4.10 2.32 10.93
CA GLU A 112 5.11 1.27 10.89
C GLU A 112 4.65 0.04 10.09
N THR A 113 3.35 -0.21 10.03
CA THR A 113 2.78 -1.37 9.32
C THR A 113 2.27 -1.06 7.92
N ARG A 114 2.21 0.22 7.52
CA ARG A 114 1.77 0.62 6.17
C ARG A 114 2.63 0.05 5.04
N PRO A 115 3.98 -0.01 5.14
CA PRO A 115 4.80 -0.65 4.11
C PRO A 115 4.41 -2.11 3.88
N TYR A 116 4.16 -2.85 4.96
CA TYR A 116 3.66 -4.22 4.88
C TYR A 116 2.30 -4.31 4.16
N MET A 117 1.36 -3.43 4.50
CA MET A 117 0.05 -3.37 3.84
C MET A 117 0.17 -3.07 2.35
N ARG A 118 1.11 -2.19 1.94
CA ARG A 118 1.38 -1.90 0.52
C ARG A 118 1.91 -3.12 -0.22
N VAL A 119 2.83 -3.87 0.37
CA VAL A 119 3.35 -5.12 -0.21
C VAL A 119 2.21 -6.12 -0.42
N ARG A 120 1.39 -6.35 0.62
CA ARG A 120 0.28 -7.30 0.60
C ARG A 120 -0.79 -6.90 -0.42
N TYR A 121 -1.17 -5.63 -0.45
CA TYR A 121 -2.13 -5.11 -1.43
C TYR A 121 -1.62 -5.23 -2.87
N THR A 122 -0.34 -4.93 -3.11
CA THR A 122 0.26 -5.09 -4.44
C THR A 122 0.29 -6.56 -4.88
N TYR A 123 0.56 -7.47 -3.94
CA TYR A 123 0.50 -8.90 -4.23
C TYR A 123 -0.93 -9.35 -4.59
N PHE A 124 -1.94 -8.86 -3.86
CA PHE A 124 -3.35 -9.07 -4.17
C PHE A 124 -3.71 -8.65 -5.60
N ASP A 125 -3.33 -7.44 -6.02
CA ASP A 125 -3.54 -6.95 -7.38
C ASP A 125 -2.86 -7.81 -8.45
N VAL A 126 -1.65 -8.27 -8.16
CA VAL A 126 -0.91 -9.13 -9.09
C VAL A 126 -1.54 -10.51 -9.20
N LEU A 127 -2.09 -11.07 -8.11
CA LEU A 127 -2.85 -12.32 -8.17
C LEU A 127 -4.08 -12.20 -9.08
N ILE A 128 -4.82 -11.11 -9.00
CA ILE A 128 -5.95 -10.82 -9.89
C ILE A 128 -5.47 -10.75 -11.35
N SER A 129 -4.40 -9.98 -11.59
CA SER A 129 -3.81 -9.82 -12.93
C SER A 129 -3.32 -11.12 -13.54
N CYS A 130 -2.87 -12.07 -12.70
CA CYS A 130 -2.46 -13.41 -13.11
C CYS A 130 -3.63 -14.41 -13.24
N GLY A 131 -4.88 -13.99 -13.02
CA GLY A 131 -6.05 -14.88 -13.05
C GLY A 131 -6.15 -15.85 -11.87
N MET A 132 -5.42 -15.61 -10.78
CA MET A 132 -5.38 -16.48 -9.60
C MET A 132 -6.48 -16.11 -8.60
N MET A 133 -7.75 -16.09 -9.05
CA MET A 133 -8.88 -15.50 -8.35
C MET A 133 -9.11 -16.04 -6.93
N ARG A 134 -8.97 -17.36 -6.72
CA ARG A 134 -9.15 -17.95 -5.37
C ARG A 134 -8.09 -17.44 -4.39
N ARG A 135 -6.82 -17.43 -4.83
CA ARG A 135 -5.73 -16.90 -3.99
C ARG A 135 -5.88 -15.38 -3.74
N ALA A 136 -6.39 -14.65 -4.74
CA ALA A 136 -6.71 -13.25 -4.58
C ALA A 136 -7.82 -13.05 -3.54
N ILE A 137 -8.85 -13.89 -3.53
CA ILE A 137 -9.90 -13.85 -2.49
C ILE A 137 -9.30 -14.07 -1.10
N ASP A 138 -8.49 -15.12 -0.92
CA ASP A 138 -7.84 -15.40 0.36
C ASP A 138 -6.99 -14.21 0.85
N GLU A 139 -6.25 -13.59 -0.08
CA GLU A 139 -5.39 -12.45 0.22
C GLU A 139 -6.19 -11.18 0.53
N GLY A 140 -7.27 -10.94 -0.21
CA GLY A 140 -8.18 -9.81 0.05
C GLY A 140 -8.90 -9.93 1.39
N GLN A 141 -9.35 -11.14 1.77
CA GLN A 141 -9.90 -11.41 3.10
C GLN A 141 -8.87 -11.13 4.19
N ARG A 142 -7.62 -11.54 3.98
CA ARG A 142 -6.53 -11.26 4.92
C ARG A 142 -6.27 -9.76 5.07
N LEU A 143 -6.34 -8.98 4.00
CA LEU A 143 -6.22 -7.52 4.03
C LEU A 143 -7.34 -6.88 4.87
N LEU A 144 -8.58 -7.36 4.76
CA LEU A 144 -9.71 -6.88 5.57
C LEU A 144 -9.57 -7.25 7.05
N GLU A 145 -9.04 -8.43 7.38
CA GLU A 145 -8.73 -8.83 8.76
C GLU A 145 -7.67 -7.91 9.39
N LEU A 146 -6.67 -7.50 8.62
CA LEU A 146 -5.59 -6.63 9.06
C LEU A 146 -6.02 -5.17 9.17
N CYS A 147 -7.02 -4.75 8.41
CA CYS A 147 -7.54 -3.39 8.38
C CYS A 147 -9.07 -3.42 8.30
N GLU A 148 -9.74 -3.48 9.44
CA GLU A 148 -11.20 -3.61 9.54
C GLU A 148 -11.95 -2.44 8.89
N ASN A 149 -11.36 -1.24 8.92
CA ASN A 149 -11.94 -0.04 8.28
C ASN A 149 -11.78 -0.01 6.75
N ASP A 150 -11.07 -0.98 6.18
CA ASP A 150 -10.81 -1.09 4.73
C ASP A 150 -10.36 0.22 4.07
N ASN A 151 -9.35 0.85 4.63
CA ASN A 151 -8.79 2.10 4.10
C ASN A 151 -8.21 1.96 2.68
N LEU A 152 -7.96 0.74 2.22
CA LEU A 152 -7.44 0.43 0.88
C LEU A 152 -8.55 0.14 -0.14
N GLY A 153 -9.81 0.04 0.28
CA GLY A 153 -10.94 -0.24 -0.60
C GLY A 153 -10.97 -1.67 -1.15
N VAL A 154 -10.38 -2.63 -0.43
CA VAL A 154 -10.27 -4.04 -0.84
C VAL A 154 -11.64 -4.69 -1.03
N ARG A 155 -12.65 -4.25 -0.23
CA ARG A 155 -14.03 -4.75 -0.33
C ARG A 155 -14.63 -4.66 -1.74
N TYR A 156 -14.28 -3.63 -2.51
CA TYR A 156 -14.80 -3.47 -3.86
C TYR A 156 -14.24 -4.52 -4.82
N GLN A 157 -12.95 -4.77 -4.75
CA GLN A 157 -12.31 -5.80 -5.56
C GLN A 157 -12.77 -7.21 -5.14
N LEU A 158 -12.92 -7.46 -3.83
CA LEU A 158 -13.47 -8.72 -3.34
C LEU A 158 -14.91 -8.94 -3.80
N MET A 159 -15.76 -7.91 -3.80
CA MET A 159 -17.12 -8.01 -4.31
C MET A 159 -17.13 -8.43 -5.80
N HIS A 160 -16.23 -7.83 -6.63
CA HIS A 160 -16.09 -8.23 -8.02
C HIS A 160 -15.59 -9.68 -8.16
N LEU A 161 -14.63 -10.10 -7.32
CA LEU A 161 -14.12 -11.47 -7.33
C LEU A 161 -15.21 -12.48 -6.95
N TYR A 162 -16.00 -12.20 -5.91
CA TYR A 162 -17.12 -13.06 -5.53
C TYR A 162 -18.17 -13.15 -6.63
N ALA A 163 -18.55 -12.03 -7.24
CA ALA A 163 -19.48 -12.03 -8.38
C ALA A 163 -18.92 -12.83 -9.57
N TYR A 164 -17.64 -12.67 -9.89
CA TYR A 164 -16.96 -13.43 -10.95
C TYR A 164 -16.91 -14.94 -10.67
N MET A 165 -16.77 -15.32 -9.40
CA MET A 165 -16.73 -16.72 -8.95
C MET A 165 -18.12 -17.31 -8.66
N GLU A 166 -19.19 -16.55 -8.87
CA GLU A 166 -20.57 -16.91 -8.55
C GLU A 166 -20.78 -17.26 -7.05
N ASP A 167 -19.99 -16.61 -6.18
CA ASP A 167 -20.01 -16.81 -4.74
C ASP A 167 -20.95 -15.80 -4.04
N GLU A 168 -22.24 -16.01 -4.21
CA GLU A 168 -23.29 -15.16 -3.65
C GLU A 168 -23.23 -15.09 -2.11
N MET A 169 -22.88 -16.20 -1.45
CA MET A 169 -22.86 -16.26 0.01
C MET A 169 -21.82 -15.29 0.60
N HIS A 170 -20.60 -15.31 0.07
CA HIS A 170 -19.56 -14.40 0.54
C HIS A 170 -19.78 -12.95 0.08
N ALA A 171 -20.36 -12.74 -1.11
CA ALA A 171 -20.75 -11.42 -1.57
C ALA A 171 -21.77 -10.76 -0.63
N LEU A 172 -22.84 -11.48 -0.23
CA LEU A 172 -23.84 -11.00 0.71
C LEU A 172 -23.27 -10.77 2.12
N ALA A 173 -22.38 -11.65 2.57
CA ALA A 173 -21.71 -11.48 3.87
C ALA A 173 -20.82 -10.22 3.89
N LEU A 174 -20.05 -9.99 2.82
CA LEU A 174 -19.20 -8.80 2.67
C LEU A 174 -20.05 -7.52 2.60
N HIS A 175 -21.14 -7.54 1.84
CA HIS A 175 -22.05 -6.40 1.78
C HIS A 175 -22.62 -6.07 3.18
N LYS A 176 -23.09 -7.08 3.91
CA LYS A 176 -23.61 -6.89 5.27
C LYS A 176 -22.56 -6.34 6.25
N GLN A 177 -21.31 -6.73 6.09
CA GLN A 177 -20.19 -6.23 6.92
C GLN A 177 -19.99 -4.73 6.75
N PHE A 178 -20.20 -4.20 5.54
CA PHE A 178 -20.00 -2.79 5.18
C PHE A 178 -21.30 -2.03 4.88
N ASP A 179 -22.45 -2.53 5.33
CA ASP A 179 -23.78 -1.97 5.05
C ASP A 179 -23.93 -0.50 5.48
N SER A 180 -23.20 -0.07 6.52
CA SER A 180 -23.21 1.33 6.99
C SER A 180 -22.55 2.33 6.02
N TYR A 181 -21.87 1.86 4.99
CA TYR A 181 -21.15 2.71 4.02
C TYR A 181 -21.99 3.06 2.79
N GLU A 182 -23.30 2.79 2.74
CA GLU A 182 -24.29 3.19 1.70
C GLU A 182 -23.71 3.37 0.27
N GLU A 183 -22.86 2.44 -0.22
CA GLU A 183 -22.17 2.66 -1.47
C GLU A 183 -22.87 1.95 -2.64
N THR A 184 -23.33 2.73 -3.61
CA THR A 184 -23.99 2.29 -4.85
C THR A 184 -23.22 1.22 -5.62
N GLN A 185 -21.92 1.16 -5.50
CA GLN A 185 -21.07 0.21 -6.22
C GLN A 185 -21.26 -1.24 -5.72
N MET A 186 -21.38 -1.43 -4.42
CA MET A 186 -21.65 -2.76 -3.84
C MET A 186 -23.07 -3.22 -4.14
N LEU A 187 -24.05 -2.31 -4.10
CA LEU A 187 -25.45 -2.61 -4.41
C LEU A 187 -25.65 -3.02 -5.88
N SER A 188 -24.93 -2.41 -6.81
CA SER A 188 -25.00 -2.72 -8.24
C SER A 188 -24.56 -4.16 -8.57
N LEU A 189 -23.59 -4.71 -7.82
CA LEU A 189 -23.07 -6.06 -8.05
C LEU A 189 -23.94 -7.17 -7.46
N ILE A 190 -24.74 -6.87 -6.43
CA ILE A 190 -25.65 -7.83 -5.80
C ILE A 190 -26.94 -8.03 -6.64
N HIS A 191 -27.28 -7.07 -7.50
CA HIS A 191 -28.50 -7.09 -8.32
C HIS A 191 -28.28 -7.67 -9.72
N ILE A 192 -27.09 -8.17 -10.03
CA ILE A 192 -26.80 -8.89 -11.28
C ILE A 192 -27.09 -10.38 -11.08
#